data_e1442e1e8df9e393d6984a3699dfe1a7
#
_entry.id   e1442e1e8df9e393d6984a3699dfe1a7
#
_cell.length_a   1.000
_cell.length_b   1.000
_cell.length_c   1.000
_cell.angle_alpha   90.00
_cell.angle_beta   90.00
_cell.angle_gamma   90.00
#
_symmetry.space_group_name_H-M   'P 1'
#
loop_
_entity.id
_entity.type
_entity.pdbx_description
1 polymer ?
#
loop_
_entity_poly.entity_id
_entity_poly.type
_entity_poly.pdbx_seq_one_letter_code
_entity_poly.pdbx_strand_id
1 'polypeptide(L)'
;MDKVTVFRGVRAPRPQAIYLASGNPHKAAELQRLARESGLIVRIVPAERMPEVAEDTGTFAGNARKKALALQAVLPPEAWVLADDSGVGVDALDGAPGVESAYYAGPQHDAVANLRKLTEVMRDVPEGRRGAYFLCVLVLRGPAGAEYVCEGRCAGVLAREPAGGDGFGYDPLFVPQGYDQTYAELDEAVKNRISHRALAWAQLAAWLRTGES
;
A
#
# COMPACT_ATOMS: atom_id res chain seq x y z
N MET A 1 -18.37 -2.63 -3.43
CA MET A 1 -18.96 -1.26 -3.26
C MET A 1 -17.86 -0.39 -2.69
N ASP A 2 -17.27 0.39 -3.57
CA ASP A 2 -16.07 1.18 -3.27
C ASP A 2 -16.46 2.38 -2.41
N LYS A 3 -16.02 2.37 -1.14
CA LYS A 3 -16.23 3.50 -0.25
C LYS A 3 -15.10 4.51 -0.41
N VAL A 4 -15.24 5.41 -1.39
CA VAL A 4 -14.49 6.67 -1.39
C VAL A 4 -15.19 7.61 -0.41
N THR A 5 -14.58 7.87 0.74
CA THR A 5 -15.10 8.86 1.68
C THR A 5 -14.49 10.21 1.33
N VAL A 6 -15.28 11.07 0.70
CA VAL A 6 -14.89 12.44 0.35
C VAL A 6 -15.40 13.39 1.43
N PHE A 7 -14.50 14.09 2.11
CA PHE A 7 -14.86 15.26 2.88
C PHE A 7 -14.88 16.47 1.94
N ARG A 8 -16.06 17.09 1.75
CA ARG A 8 -16.25 18.28 0.92
C ARG A 8 -15.49 19.48 1.52
N GLY A 9 -14.38 19.82 0.91
CA GLY A 9 -13.65 21.08 1.11
C GLY A 9 -13.50 21.81 -0.22
N VAL A 10 -13.26 23.11 -0.16
CA VAL A 10 -12.99 23.98 -1.29
C VAL A 10 -12.06 23.30 -2.29
N ARG A 11 -12.34 23.45 -3.58
CA ARG A 11 -11.54 22.90 -4.69
C ARG A 11 -10.07 23.33 -4.55
N ALA A 12 -9.27 22.52 -3.90
CA ALA A 12 -7.85 22.80 -3.72
C ALA A 12 -7.12 22.65 -5.07
N PRO A 13 -6.11 23.48 -5.36
CA PRO A 13 -5.33 23.34 -6.59
C PRO A 13 -4.66 21.96 -6.61
N ARG A 14 -4.58 21.37 -7.81
CA ARG A 14 -3.94 20.05 -8.01
C ARG A 14 -2.47 20.13 -7.63
N PRO A 15 -1.96 19.14 -6.87
CA PRO A 15 -0.56 19.14 -6.48
C PRO A 15 0.35 18.90 -7.69
N GLN A 16 1.43 19.66 -7.80
CA GLN A 16 2.55 19.36 -8.68
C GLN A 16 3.56 18.41 -8.01
N ALA A 17 3.58 18.43 -6.68
CA ALA A 17 4.39 17.53 -5.86
C ALA A 17 3.55 17.00 -4.70
N ILE A 18 3.72 15.72 -4.40
CA ILE A 18 3.11 15.03 -3.28
C ILE A 18 4.24 14.42 -2.46
N TYR A 19 4.35 14.80 -1.19
CA TYR A 19 5.33 14.24 -0.27
C TYR A 19 4.86 12.89 0.24
N LEU A 20 5.70 11.87 0.12
CA LEU A 20 5.35 10.52 0.53
C LEU A 20 5.76 10.27 1.99
N ALA A 21 4.78 10.02 2.83
CA ALA A 21 4.95 9.63 4.23
C ALA A 21 5.28 8.13 4.35
N SER A 22 6.44 7.73 3.85
CA SER A 22 6.93 6.36 3.95
C SER A 22 8.45 6.34 3.94
N GLY A 23 9.03 5.59 4.87
CA GLY A 23 10.46 5.27 4.89
C GLY A 23 10.83 4.06 4.02
N ASN A 24 9.85 3.42 3.37
CA ASN A 24 10.10 2.24 2.54
C ASN A 24 10.43 2.65 1.09
N PRO A 25 11.69 2.41 0.62
CA PRO A 25 12.12 2.82 -0.71
C PRO A 25 11.39 2.07 -1.84
N HIS A 26 10.96 0.82 -1.61
CA HIS A 26 10.21 0.04 -2.60
C HIS A 26 8.83 0.65 -2.84
N LYS A 27 8.11 1.06 -1.80
CA LYS A 27 6.83 1.76 -1.94
C LYS A 27 7.00 3.09 -2.69
N ALA A 28 8.06 3.83 -2.39
CA ALA A 28 8.37 5.08 -3.07
C ALA A 28 8.62 4.87 -4.57
N ALA A 29 9.41 3.86 -4.92
CA ALA A 29 9.69 3.52 -6.31
C ALA A 29 8.44 3.08 -7.08
N GLU A 30 7.60 2.22 -6.47
CA GLU A 30 6.34 1.78 -7.08
C GLU A 30 5.37 2.96 -7.31
N LEU A 31 5.13 3.80 -6.30
CA LEU A 31 4.22 4.95 -6.44
C LEU A 31 4.72 5.96 -7.47
N GLN A 32 6.05 6.21 -7.52
CA GLN A 32 6.64 7.08 -8.53
C GLN A 32 6.46 6.53 -9.95
N ARG A 33 6.53 5.22 -10.12
CA ARG A 33 6.31 4.54 -11.40
C ARG A 33 4.85 4.62 -11.82
N LEU A 34 3.93 4.28 -10.91
CA LEU A 34 2.48 4.38 -11.14
C LEU A 34 2.06 5.82 -11.50
N ALA A 35 2.66 6.82 -10.88
CA ALA A 35 2.41 8.23 -11.21
C ALA A 35 2.82 8.54 -12.66
N ARG A 36 3.99 8.10 -13.09
CA ARG A 36 4.47 8.27 -14.47
C ARG A 36 3.61 7.54 -15.49
N GLU A 37 3.29 6.26 -15.23
CA GLU A 37 2.49 5.43 -16.13
C GLU A 37 1.05 5.94 -16.27
N SER A 38 0.52 6.58 -15.24
CA SER A 38 -0.80 7.22 -15.31
C SER A 38 -0.85 8.53 -16.11
N GLY A 39 0.28 9.01 -16.62
CA GLY A 39 0.35 10.26 -17.39
C GLY A 39 0.07 11.52 -16.58
N LEU A 40 0.15 11.44 -15.26
CA LEU A 40 -0.04 12.60 -14.39
C LEU A 40 1.26 13.41 -14.29
N ILE A 41 1.13 14.74 -14.38
CA ILE A 41 2.23 15.66 -14.12
C ILE A 41 2.29 15.91 -12.61
N VAL A 42 2.59 14.87 -11.86
CA VAL A 42 2.77 14.94 -10.42
C VAL A 42 4.05 14.21 -10.03
N ARG A 43 4.84 14.83 -9.16
CA ARG A 43 6.07 14.25 -8.63
C ARG A 43 5.80 13.68 -7.23
N ILE A 44 6.07 12.40 -7.02
CA ILE A 44 6.11 11.81 -5.70
C ILE A 44 7.49 12.09 -5.10
N VAL A 45 7.51 12.75 -3.95
CA VAL A 45 8.74 13.17 -3.26
C VAL A 45 8.84 12.35 -1.98
N PRO A 46 9.75 11.37 -1.88
CA PRO A 46 9.98 10.66 -0.63
C PRO A 46 10.37 11.65 0.48
N ALA A 47 9.85 11.44 1.69
CA ALA A 47 10.26 12.23 2.84
C ALA A 47 11.76 11.95 3.13
N GLU A 48 12.56 12.99 3.29
CA GLU A 48 13.97 12.86 3.67
C GLU A 48 14.11 12.21 5.06
N ARG A 49 13.19 12.54 5.94
CA ARG A 49 13.08 11.96 7.28
C ARG A 49 11.59 11.84 7.66
N MET A 50 11.19 10.62 7.98
CA MET A 50 9.88 10.38 8.53
C MET A 50 9.86 10.66 10.04
N PRO A 51 8.88 11.41 10.57
CA PRO A 51 8.60 11.43 11.99
C PRO A 51 8.28 10.02 12.50
N GLU A 52 8.66 9.73 13.73
CA GLU A 52 8.25 8.50 14.41
C GLU A 52 6.74 8.49 14.63
N VAL A 53 6.07 7.41 14.19
CA VAL A 53 4.62 7.27 14.29
C VAL A 53 4.28 5.86 14.76
N ALA A 54 3.57 5.76 15.88
CA ALA A 54 3.01 4.49 16.32
C ALA A 54 1.86 4.06 15.39
N GLU A 55 1.97 2.87 14.81
CA GLU A 55 0.96 2.27 13.93
C GLU A 55 0.00 1.39 14.76
N ASP A 56 -0.76 2.02 15.65
CA ASP A 56 -1.54 1.40 16.73
C ASP A 56 -3.07 1.55 16.60
N THR A 57 -3.55 1.97 15.41
CA THR A 57 -4.98 2.21 15.21
C THR A 57 -5.79 0.95 14.90
N GLY A 58 -5.13 -0.18 14.68
CA GLY A 58 -5.76 -1.45 14.29
C GLY A 58 -6.34 -1.45 12.87
N THR A 59 -6.14 -0.37 12.08
CA THR A 59 -6.64 -0.27 10.71
C THR A 59 -5.61 0.36 9.76
N PHE A 60 -5.55 -0.11 8.52
CA PHE A 60 -4.68 0.48 7.49
C PHE A 60 -4.98 1.98 7.28
N ALA A 61 -6.26 2.35 7.19
CA ALA A 61 -6.65 3.75 7.01
C ALA A 61 -6.22 4.64 8.18
N GLY A 62 -6.37 4.16 9.41
CA GLY A 62 -5.95 4.87 10.61
C GLY A 62 -4.43 5.07 10.65
N ASN A 63 -3.66 4.00 10.40
CA ASN A 63 -2.21 4.06 10.37
C ASN A 63 -1.70 4.97 9.25
N ALA A 64 -2.24 4.85 8.03
CA ALA A 64 -1.90 5.74 6.93
C ALA A 64 -2.21 7.21 7.29
N ARG A 65 -3.38 7.49 7.90
CA ARG A 65 -3.75 8.84 8.33
C ARG A 65 -2.78 9.40 9.37
N LYS A 66 -2.39 8.61 10.38
CA LYS A 66 -1.39 9.03 11.37
C LYS A 66 -0.05 9.39 10.72
N LYS A 67 0.44 8.56 9.79
CA LYS A 67 1.67 8.83 9.02
C LYS A 67 1.56 10.13 8.21
N ALA A 68 0.44 10.33 7.51
CA ALA A 68 0.22 11.53 6.71
C ALA A 68 0.18 12.79 7.57
N LEU A 69 -0.53 12.76 8.70
CA LEU A 69 -0.62 13.88 9.64
C LEU A 69 0.75 14.23 10.24
N ALA A 70 1.53 13.23 10.64
CA ALA A 70 2.84 13.45 11.23
C ALA A 70 3.81 14.12 10.25
N LEU A 71 3.82 13.68 8.99
CA LEU A 71 4.65 14.33 7.98
C LEU A 71 4.13 15.73 7.64
N GLN A 72 2.81 15.91 7.52
CA GLN A 72 2.19 17.21 7.22
C GLN A 72 2.52 18.27 8.29
N ALA A 73 2.64 17.87 9.55
CA ALA A 73 2.96 18.78 10.65
C ALA A 73 4.37 19.42 10.58
N VAL A 74 5.28 18.81 9.82
CA VAL A 74 6.67 19.30 9.64
C VAL A 74 6.93 19.88 8.25
N LEU A 75 5.91 19.91 7.40
CA LEU A 75 5.98 20.50 6.05
C LEU A 75 5.23 21.84 5.98
N PRO A 76 5.45 22.65 4.93
CA PRO A 76 4.66 23.84 4.69
C PRO A 76 3.14 23.55 4.64
N PRO A 77 2.27 24.47 5.12
CA PRO A 77 0.81 24.25 5.21
C PRO A 77 0.12 23.92 3.89
N GLU A 78 0.72 24.34 2.77
CA GLU A 78 0.23 24.08 1.42
C GLU A 78 0.67 22.71 0.86
N ALA A 79 1.51 21.96 1.58
CA ALA A 79 2.03 20.68 1.13
C ALA A 79 0.93 19.62 1.03
N TRP A 80 1.01 18.84 -0.05
CA TRP A 80 0.24 17.62 -0.20
C TRP A 80 1.05 16.42 0.28
N VAL A 81 0.46 15.60 1.10
CA VAL A 81 1.10 14.43 1.71
C VAL A 81 0.31 13.17 1.39
N LEU A 82 0.97 12.17 0.87
CA LEU A 82 0.46 10.84 0.63
C LEU A 82 1.06 9.87 1.63
N ALA A 83 0.23 9.09 2.30
CA ALA A 83 0.68 7.95 3.09
C ALA A 83 0.13 6.65 2.51
N ASP A 84 0.94 5.60 2.60
CA ASP A 84 0.60 4.23 2.24
C ASP A 84 0.70 3.35 3.48
N ASP A 85 -0.40 2.67 3.78
CA ASP A 85 -0.39 1.56 4.69
C ASP A 85 -0.95 0.33 4.00
N SER A 86 -0.22 -0.79 4.07
CA SER A 86 -0.51 -1.97 3.27
C SER A 86 0.01 -3.24 3.92
N GLY A 87 -0.66 -4.34 3.65
CA GLY A 87 -0.30 -5.64 4.17
C GLY A 87 -0.99 -6.79 3.47
N VAL A 88 -0.66 -8.01 3.89
CA VAL A 88 -1.26 -9.25 3.45
C VAL A 88 -2.22 -9.77 4.52
N GLY A 89 -3.42 -10.16 4.13
CA GLY A 89 -4.35 -10.89 4.97
C GLY A 89 -4.52 -12.30 4.45
N VAL A 90 -4.62 -13.27 5.35
CA VAL A 90 -4.73 -14.69 5.03
C VAL A 90 -6.00 -15.25 5.65
N ASP A 91 -6.87 -15.87 4.84
CA ASP A 91 -8.18 -16.34 5.28
C ASP A 91 -8.08 -17.41 6.37
N ALA A 92 -7.12 -18.32 6.26
CA ALA A 92 -6.88 -19.36 7.27
C ALA A 92 -6.34 -18.83 8.61
N LEU A 93 -5.95 -17.56 8.65
CA LEU A 93 -5.42 -16.86 9.83
C LEU A 93 -6.35 -15.71 10.26
N ASP A 94 -7.62 -15.77 9.91
CA ASP A 94 -8.62 -14.73 10.22
C ASP A 94 -8.20 -13.32 9.80
N GLY A 95 -7.48 -13.23 8.69
CA GLY A 95 -6.97 -11.97 8.13
C GLY A 95 -5.59 -11.55 8.66
N ALA A 96 -4.97 -12.29 9.58
CA ALA A 96 -3.60 -12.02 9.98
C ALA A 96 -2.61 -12.35 8.82
N PRO A 97 -1.44 -11.69 8.78
CA PRO A 97 -0.93 -10.65 9.66
C PRO A 97 -1.63 -9.28 9.55
N GLY A 98 -2.35 -8.98 8.43
CA GLY A 98 -3.12 -7.76 8.28
C GLY A 98 -2.27 -6.50 8.51
N VAL A 99 -2.71 -5.60 9.38
CA VAL A 99 -1.99 -4.35 9.71
C VAL A 99 -0.62 -4.58 10.34
N GLU A 100 -0.37 -5.77 10.88
CA GLU A 100 0.91 -6.16 11.48
C GLU A 100 1.92 -6.72 10.46
N SER A 101 1.60 -6.67 9.17
CA SER A 101 2.43 -7.29 8.11
C SER A 101 3.88 -6.85 8.15
N ALA A 102 4.16 -5.58 8.46
CA ALA A 102 5.52 -5.05 8.46
C ALA A 102 6.37 -5.58 9.63
N TYR A 103 5.76 -5.99 10.73
CA TYR A 103 6.44 -6.45 11.96
C TYR A 103 5.92 -7.81 12.46
N TYR A 104 5.40 -8.63 11.55
CA TYR A 104 4.81 -9.93 11.85
C TYR A 104 5.78 -10.87 12.60
N ALA A 105 7.07 -10.85 12.26
CA ALA A 105 8.09 -11.63 12.94
C ALA A 105 8.75 -10.88 14.13
N GLY A 106 8.41 -9.62 14.35
CA GLY A 106 8.95 -8.80 15.43
C GLY A 106 9.16 -7.33 15.04
N PRO A 107 9.56 -6.50 16.00
CA PRO A 107 9.63 -5.04 15.84
C PRO A 107 10.75 -4.56 14.90
N GLN A 108 11.61 -5.44 14.41
CA GLN A 108 12.75 -5.09 13.55
C GLN A 108 12.34 -4.80 12.09
N HIS A 109 11.08 -5.05 11.71
CA HIS A 109 10.57 -4.90 10.35
C HIS A 109 11.35 -5.72 9.31
N ASP A 110 11.88 -6.89 9.72
CA ASP A 110 12.66 -7.78 8.86
C ASP A 110 11.74 -8.52 7.88
N ALA A 111 11.77 -8.11 6.61
CA ALA A 111 10.92 -8.68 5.57
C ALA A 111 11.19 -10.17 5.32
N VAL A 112 12.46 -10.61 5.46
CA VAL A 112 12.84 -12.03 5.27
C VAL A 112 12.30 -12.85 6.43
N ALA A 113 12.43 -12.36 7.66
CA ALA A 113 11.89 -13.03 8.84
C ALA A 113 10.36 -13.10 8.79
N ASN A 114 9.69 -12.03 8.35
CA ASN A 114 8.23 -11.97 8.16
C ASN A 114 7.76 -13.01 7.13
N LEU A 115 8.41 -13.07 5.97
CA LEU A 115 8.09 -14.04 4.91
C LEU A 115 8.28 -15.48 5.42
N ARG A 116 9.42 -15.76 6.06
CA ARG A 116 9.71 -17.08 6.64
C ARG A 116 8.67 -17.50 7.67
N LYS A 117 8.30 -16.59 8.59
CA LYS A 117 7.26 -16.86 9.58
C LYS A 117 5.93 -17.22 8.95
N LEU A 118 5.50 -16.46 7.93
CA LEU A 118 4.23 -16.73 7.25
C LEU A 118 4.28 -18.07 6.51
N THR A 119 5.37 -18.39 5.82
CA THR A 119 5.57 -19.69 5.16
C THR A 119 5.46 -20.84 6.18
N GLU A 120 6.11 -20.71 7.33
CA GLU A 120 6.09 -21.72 8.40
C GLU A 120 4.67 -21.92 8.97
N VAL A 121 3.99 -20.85 9.32
CA VAL A 121 2.62 -20.91 9.87
C VAL A 121 1.63 -21.52 8.87
N MET A 122 1.89 -21.34 7.57
CA MET A 122 1.04 -21.86 6.50
C MET A 122 1.43 -23.27 6.03
N ARG A 123 2.47 -23.88 6.59
CA ARG A 123 3.03 -25.17 6.11
C ARG A 123 1.97 -26.27 5.99
N ASP A 124 1.17 -26.45 7.04
CA ASP A 124 0.20 -27.55 7.14
C ASP A 124 -1.20 -27.14 6.66
N VAL A 125 -1.37 -25.90 6.16
CA VAL A 125 -2.65 -25.43 5.63
C VAL A 125 -2.87 -26.05 4.24
N PRO A 126 -4.00 -26.78 4.01
CA PRO A 126 -4.32 -27.37 2.71
C PRO A 126 -4.47 -26.30 1.60
N GLU A 127 -4.18 -26.69 0.35
CA GLU A 127 -4.24 -25.77 -0.81
C GLU A 127 -5.59 -25.04 -0.95
N GLY A 128 -6.68 -25.75 -0.81
CA GLY A 128 -8.02 -25.15 -0.89
C GLY A 128 -8.36 -24.15 0.23
N ARG A 129 -7.47 -23.96 1.22
CA ARG A 129 -7.62 -23.02 2.34
C ARG A 129 -6.53 -21.97 2.43
N ARG A 130 -5.76 -21.79 1.34
CA ARG A 130 -4.64 -20.85 1.29
C ARG A 130 -5.04 -19.49 0.71
N GLY A 131 -6.33 -19.16 0.72
CA GLY A 131 -6.84 -17.86 0.28
C GLY A 131 -6.17 -16.71 1.01
N ALA A 132 -5.78 -15.69 0.26
CA ALA A 132 -5.10 -14.52 0.79
C ALA A 132 -5.43 -13.28 -0.06
N TYR A 133 -5.12 -12.13 0.47
CA TYR A 133 -5.22 -10.88 -0.26
C TYR A 133 -4.15 -9.90 0.18
N PHE A 134 -3.70 -9.07 -0.74
CA PHE A 134 -3.02 -7.84 -0.39
C PHE A 134 -4.01 -6.68 -0.34
N LEU A 135 -3.82 -5.80 0.64
CA LEU A 135 -4.58 -4.57 0.79
C LEU A 135 -3.62 -3.38 0.86
N CYS A 136 -3.97 -2.31 0.16
CA CYS A 136 -3.30 -1.01 0.26
C CYS A 136 -4.33 0.07 0.52
N VAL A 137 -4.09 0.89 1.53
CA VAL A 137 -4.84 2.12 1.76
C VAL A 137 -3.91 3.31 1.55
N LEU A 138 -4.28 4.16 0.60
CA LEU A 138 -3.63 5.44 0.35
C LEU A 138 -4.45 6.55 1.00
N VAL A 139 -3.81 7.37 1.82
CA VAL A 139 -4.41 8.59 2.39
C VAL A 139 -3.66 9.78 1.84
N LEU A 140 -4.32 10.56 0.97
CA LEU A 140 -3.81 11.84 0.48
C LEU A 140 -4.41 12.96 1.32
N ARG A 141 -3.55 13.80 1.89
CA ARG A 141 -3.94 15.00 2.62
C ARG A 141 -3.40 16.25 1.93
N GLY A 142 -4.25 17.23 1.83
CA GLY A 142 -3.91 18.53 1.24
C GLY A 142 -4.11 19.69 2.21
N PRO A 143 -3.95 20.91 1.71
CA PRO A 143 -4.22 22.14 2.43
C PRO A 143 -5.66 22.20 2.97
N ALA A 144 -5.87 23.02 3.99
CA ALA A 144 -7.19 23.27 4.60
C ALA A 144 -7.93 22.00 5.06
N GLY A 145 -7.20 20.91 5.37
CA GLY A 145 -7.78 19.66 5.86
C GLY A 145 -8.41 18.78 4.77
N ALA A 146 -8.16 19.05 3.50
CA ALA A 146 -8.57 18.16 2.42
C ALA A 146 -7.99 16.75 2.64
N GLU A 147 -8.83 15.73 2.50
CA GLU A 147 -8.43 14.34 2.67
C GLU A 147 -9.14 13.44 1.66
N TYR A 148 -8.38 12.53 1.04
CA TYR A 148 -8.87 11.49 0.15
C TYR A 148 -8.31 10.14 0.61
N VAL A 149 -9.18 9.15 0.67
CA VAL A 149 -8.81 7.78 1.05
C VAL A 149 -9.15 6.86 -0.11
N CYS A 150 -8.16 6.14 -0.60
CA CYS A 150 -8.30 5.16 -1.67
C CYS A 150 -7.87 3.80 -1.16
N GLU A 151 -8.63 2.77 -1.51
CA GLU A 151 -8.34 1.39 -1.12
C GLU A 151 -8.20 0.52 -2.36
N GLY A 152 -7.15 -0.30 -2.40
CA GLY A 152 -6.98 -1.31 -3.43
C GLY A 152 -6.73 -2.67 -2.82
N ARG A 153 -7.50 -3.67 -3.24
CA ARG A 153 -7.40 -5.04 -2.78
C ARG A 153 -7.14 -5.97 -3.96
N CYS A 154 -6.09 -6.79 -3.85
CA CYS A 154 -5.81 -7.86 -4.80
C CYS A 154 -5.99 -9.20 -4.10
N ALA A 155 -6.97 -9.98 -4.55
CA ALA A 155 -7.20 -11.34 -4.05
C ALA A 155 -6.26 -12.33 -4.72
N GLY A 156 -5.97 -13.43 -4.03
CA GLY A 156 -5.09 -14.50 -4.51
C GLY A 156 -4.99 -15.65 -3.52
N VAL A 157 -3.90 -16.37 -3.62
CA VAL A 157 -3.58 -17.48 -2.70
C VAL A 157 -2.10 -17.40 -2.31
N LEU A 158 -1.73 -18.04 -1.20
CA LEU A 158 -0.33 -18.24 -0.85
C LEU A 158 0.19 -19.55 -1.46
N ALA A 159 1.31 -19.47 -2.15
CA ALA A 159 2.08 -20.64 -2.59
C ALA A 159 2.60 -21.45 -1.39
N ARG A 160 3.00 -22.69 -1.62
CA ARG A 160 3.60 -23.52 -0.54
C ARG A 160 4.97 -23.03 -0.14
N GLU A 161 5.76 -22.64 -1.12
CA GLU A 161 7.13 -22.16 -0.95
C GLU A 161 7.29 -20.83 -1.69
N PRO A 162 8.13 -19.93 -1.20
CA PRO A 162 8.46 -18.69 -1.90
C PRO A 162 9.13 -18.97 -3.25
N ALA A 163 8.72 -18.26 -4.29
CA ALA A 163 9.28 -18.32 -5.64
C ALA A 163 9.50 -16.91 -6.21
N GLY A 164 10.45 -16.78 -7.14
CA GLY A 164 10.87 -15.52 -7.74
C GLY A 164 11.87 -14.74 -6.89
N GLY A 165 12.41 -13.67 -7.45
CA GLY A 165 13.45 -12.84 -6.85
C GLY A 165 13.15 -11.35 -6.88
N ASP A 166 12.08 -10.94 -7.54
CA ASP A 166 11.70 -9.55 -7.66
C ASP A 166 10.69 -9.13 -6.57
N GLY A 167 10.43 -7.83 -6.48
CA GLY A 167 9.49 -7.30 -5.50
C GLY A 167 10.06 -7.20 -4.08
N PHE A 168 9.17 -7.26 -3.08
CA PHE A 168 9.55 -7.16 -1.67
C PHE A 168 8.48 -7.77 -0.75
N GLY A 169 8.86 -7.98 0.52
CA GLY A 169 7.94 -8.46 1.55
C GLY A 169 7.42 -9.87 1.26
N TYR A 170 6.12 -10.00 1.09
CA TYR A 170 5.45 -11.29 0.85
C TYR A 170 5.22 -11.60 -0.63
N ASP A 171 5.73 -10.78 -1.55
CA ASP A 171 5.60 -10.98 -3.01
C ASP A 171 6.02 -12.38 -3.47
N PRO A 172 7.11 -12.99 -2.92
CA PRO A 172 7.52 -14.34 -3.31
C PRO A 172 6.53 -15.47 -2.92
N LEU A 173 5.61 -15.20 -2.03
CA LEU A 173 4.65 -16.20 -1.55
C LEU A 173 3.24 -15.99 -2.12
N PHE A 174 2.91 -14.82 -2.64
CA PHE A 174 1.56 -14.46 -3.07
C PHE A 174 1.36 -14.66 -4.57
N VAL A 175 0.41 -15.50 -4.93
CA VAL A 175 -0.05 -15.75 -6.30
C VAL A 175 -1.37 -15.02 -6.50
N PRO A 176 -1.43 -13.95 -7.33
CA PRO A 176 -2.67 -13.21 -7.54
C PRO A 176 -3.70 -14.02 -8.32
N GLN A 177 -4.97 -13.75 -8.08
CA GLN A 177 -6.06 -14.44 -8.77
C GLN A 177 -5.96 -14.31 -10.29
N GLY A 178 -6.07 -15.43 -11.00
CA GLY A 178 -5.96 -15.50 -12.45
C GLY A 178 -4.55 -15.68 -12.98
N TYR A 179 -3.59 -15.89 -12.11
CA TYR A 179 -2.20 -16.19 -12.43
C TYR A 179 -1.75 -17.48 -11.74
N ASP A 180 -0.67 -18.06 -12.22
CA ASP A 180 0.01 -19.24 -11.66
C ASP A 180 1.41 -18.91 -11.12
N GLN A 181 1.83 -17.66 -11.27
CA GLN A 181 3.10 -17.09 -10.82
C GLN A 181 2.90 -16.17 -9.62
N THR A 182 3.90 -16.13 -8.74
CA THR A 182 3.93 -15.20 -7.62
C THR A 182 4.15 -13.75 -8.10
N TYR A 183 3.86 -12.77 -7.24
CA TYR A 183 4.20 -11.37 -7.54
C TYR A 183 5.70 -11.15 -7.80
N ALA A 184 6.55 -11.98 -7.22
CA ALA A 184 8.00 -11.92 -7.41
C ALA A 184 8.49 -12.60 -8.69
N GLU A 185 7.63 -13.32 -9.40
CA GLU A 185 7.90 -13.94 -10.71
C GLU A 185 7.23 -13.17 -11.85
N LEU A 186 6.20 -12.39 -11.57
CA LEU A 186 5.48 -11.61 -12.57
C LEU A 186 6.30 -10.43 -13.07
N ASP A 187 6.18 -10.15 -14.36
CA ASP A 187 6.70 -8.92 -14.95
C ASP A 187 6.17 -7.69 -14.21
N GLU A 188 7.04 -6.72 -13.98
CA GLU A 188 6.72 -5.47 -13.30
C GLU A 188 5.53 -4.74 -13.95
N ALA A 189 5.43 -4.74 -15.28
CA ALA A 189 4.31 -4.14 -16.00
C ALA A 189 2.98 -4.84 -15.73
N VAL A 190 2.98 -6.14 -15.43
CA VAL A 190 1.78 -6.88 -14.99
C VAL A 190 1.43 -6.47 -13.58
N LYS A 191 2.38 -6.51 -12.65
CA LYS A 191 2.18 -6.13 -11.25
C LYS A 191 1.65 -4.70 -11.13
N ASN A 192 2.16 -3.75 -11.93
CA ASN A 192 1.71 -2.35 -11.96
C ASN A 192 0.23 -2.17 -12.41
N ARG A 193 -0.40 -3.19 -12.98
CA ARG A 193 -1.81 -3.14 -13.36
C ARG A 193 -2.74 -3.80 -12.35
N ILE A 194 -2.26 -4.85 -11.67
CA ILE A 194 -3.12 -5.72 -10.85
C ILE A 194 -2.88 -5.61 -9.35
N SER A 195 -1.76 -5.01 -8.93
CA SER A 195 -1.42 -4.99 -7.51
C SER A 195 -2.38 -4.11 -6.70
N HIS A 196 -2.51 -4.45 -5.44
CA HIS A 196 -3.28 -3.67 -4.46
C HIS A 196 -2.92 -2.18 -4.48
N ARG A 197 -1.62 -1.85 -4.59
CA ARG A 197 -1.14 -0.45 -4.67
C ARG A 197 -1.52 0.20 -6.00
N ALA A 198 -1.43 -0.54 -7.11
CA ALA A 198 -1.87 -0.05 -8.42
C ALA A 198 -3.37 0.25 -8.44
N LEU A 199 -4.19 -0.62 -7.85
CA LEU A 199 -5.63 -0.44 -7.75
C LEU A 199 -6.01 0.77 -6.87
N ALA A 200 -5.33 0.95 -5.72
CA ALA A 200 -5.51 2.14 -4.89
C ALA A 200 -5.05 3.41 -5.63
N TRP A 201 -3.90 3.35 -6.29
CA TRP A 201 -3.39 4.48 -7.08
C TRP A 201 -4.30 4.86 -8.24
N ALA A 202 -4.92 3.90 -8.92
CA ALA A 202 -5.83 4.18 -10.04
C ALA A 202 -7.01 5.08 -9.61
N GLN A 203 -7.56 4.85 -8.42
CA GLN A 203 -8.62 5.70 -7.84
C GLN A 203 -8.10 7.11 -7.56
N LEU A 204 -6.93 7.22 -6.92
CA LEU A 204 -6.29 8.50 -6.64
C LEU A 204 -5.96 9.26 -7.93
N ALA A 205 -5.45 8.56 -8.94
CA ALA A 205 -5.11 9.14 -10.24
C ALA A 205 -6.37 9.66 -10.98
N ALA A 206 -7.49 8.94 -10.88
CA ALA A 206 -8.76 9.42 -11.43
C ALA A 206 -9.19 10.73 -10.77
N TRP A 207 -9.15 10.80 -9.44
CA TRP A 207 -9.45 12.04 -8.73
C TRP A 207 -8.47 13.17 -9.07
N LEU A 208 -7.17 12.89 -9.14
CA LEU A 208 -6.17 13.89 -9.54
C LEU A 208 -6.40 14.46 -10.94
N ARG A 209 -7.07 13.72 -11.86
CA ARG A 209 -7.43 14.19 -13.19
C ARG A 209 -8.68 15.08 -13.19
N THR A 210 -9.72 14.67 -12.51
CA THR A 210 -11.06 15.29 -12.60
C THR A 210 -11.33 16.26 -11.47
N GLY A 211 -10.77 16.05 -10.28
CA GLY A 211 -11.16 16.75 -9.05
C GLY A 211 -12.56 16.35 -8.56
N GLU A 212 -13.15 15.29 -9.14
CA GLU A 212 -14.45 14.74 -8.79
C GLU A 212 -14.28 13.31 -8.27
N SER A 213 -15.04 12.96 -7.26
CA SER A 213 -15.10 11.61 -6.64
C SER A 213 -16.34 10.88 -7.10
#